data_3039f0ad6d67155e30ec7610fd1cce90
#
_entry.id   3039f0ad6d67155e30ec7610fd1cce90
#
_cell.length_a   1.000
_cell.length_b   1.000
_cell.length_c   1.000
_cell.angle_alpha   90.00
_cell.angle_beta   90.00
_cell.angle_gamma   90.00
#
_symmetry.space_group_name_H-M   'P 1'
#
loop_
_entity.id
_entity.type
_entity.pdbx_description
1 polymer ?
#
loop_
_entity_poly.entity_id
_entity_poly.type
_entity_poly.pdbx_seq_one_letter_code
_entity_poly.pdbx_strand_id
1 'polypeptide(L)'
;MIPFIDLKAQQNLIRNKIEERIKTVLDHGQYILGPEVKELEKKLSIYTGAKYVLCCSSGTDALLLALLGLKLKAGEGVIVPAFSFASSAEVM
;
A
#
# COMPACT_ATOMS: atom_id res chain seq x y z
N MET A 1 -17.93 25.39 12.49
CA MET A 1 -17.59 25.08 11.08
C MET A 1 -17.49 23.56 10.94
N ILE A 2 -18.18 22.95 10.02
CA ILE A 2 -18.10 21.51 9.75
C ILE A 2 -16.89 21.31 8.80
N PRO A 3 -15.85 20.54 9.20
CA PRO A 3 -14.70 20.28 8.33
C PRO A 3 -15.11 19.40 7.15
N PHE A 4 -14.50 19.60 6.00
CA PHE A 4 -14.75 18.78 4.80
C PHE A 4 -14.29 17.32 5.02
N ILE A 5 -13.19 17.14 5.75
CA ILE A 5 -12.67 15.84 6.20
C ILE A 5 -12.27 15.98 7.67
N ASP A 6 -12.79 15.10 8.53
CA ASP A 6 -12.43 15.04 9.95
C ASP A 6 -11.62 13.77 10.27
N LEU A 7 -10.32 13.83 9.93
CA LEU A 7 -9.38 12.75 10.23
C LEU A 7 -9.19 12.55 11.74
N LYS A 8 -9.40 13.60 12.55
CA LYS A 8 -9.28 13.52 14.01
C LYS A 8 -10.39 12.65 14.61
N ALA A 9 -11.63 12.79 14.12
CA ALA A 9 -12.72 11.94 14.55
C ALA A 9 -12.47 10.48 14.20
N GLN A 10 -12.02 10.19 12.98
CA GLN A 10 -11.64 8.84 12.55
C GLN A 10 -10.50 8.28 13.43
N GLN A 11 -9.45 9.06 13.64
CA GLN A 11 -8.30 8.65 14.45
C GLN A 11 -8.69 8.32 15.89
N ASN A 12 -9.58 9.12 16.50
CA ASN A 12 -10.03 8.89 17.87
C ASN A 12 -10.68 7.52 18.05
N LEU A 13 -11.41 7.02 17.05
CA LEU A 13 -12.07 5.71 17.10
C LEU A 13 -11.09 4.53 17.14
N ILE A 14 -9.90 4.71 16.54
CA ILE A 14 -8.93 3.63 16.36
C ILE A 14 -7.62 3.87 17.11
N ARG A 15 -7.48 5.02 17.79
CA ARG A 15 -6.23 5.48 18.40
C ARG A 15 -5.59 4.45 19.32
N ASN A 16 -6.33 3.91 20.27
CA ASN A 16 -5.80 2.94 21.23
C ASN A 16 -5.24 1.70 20.53
N LYS A 17 -5.95 1.21 19.50
CA LYS A 17 -5.49 0.05 18.70
C LYS A 17 -4.22 0.35 17.93
N ILE A 18 -4.08 1.58 17.39
CA ILE A 18 -2.86 2.00 16.68
C ILE A 18 -1.69 2.08 17.66
N GLU A 19 -1.86 2.72 18.80
CA GLU A 19 -0.79 2.88 19.81
C GLU A 19 -0.33 1.52 20.35
N GLU A 20 -1.24 0.59 20.59
CA GLU A 20 -0.91 -0.79 20.98
C GLU A 20 -0.10 -1.51 19.90
N ARG A 21 -0.49 -1.39 18.64
CA ARG A 21 0.25 -2.02 17.53
C ARG A 21 1.63 -1.40 17.32
N ILE A 22 1.74 -0.06 17.44
CA ILE A 22 3.05 0.61 17.40
C ILE A 22 3.96 0.08 18.52
N LYS A 23 3.43 -0.01 19.75
CA LYS A 23 4.19 -0.56 20.87
C LYS A 23 4.68 -1.99 20.58
N THR A 24 3.81 -2.84 20.06
CA THR A 24 4.18 -4.22 19.68
C THR A 24 5.36 -4.24 18.71
N VAL A 25 5.35 -3.37 17.69
CA VAL A 25 6.44 -3.27 16.72
C VAL A 25 7.74 -2.80 17.37
N LEU A 26 7.67 -1.83 18.27
CA LEU A 26 8.84 -1.35 19.03
C LEU A 26 9.39 -2.41 19.95
N ASP A 27 8.54 -3.20 20.60
CA ASP A 27 8.94 -4.24 21.53
C ASP A 27 9.72 -5.39 20.84
N HIS A 28 9.30 -5.81 19.64
CA HIS A 28 10.02 -6.89 18.92
C HIS A 28 11.12 -6.38 17.97
N GLY A 29 11.10 -5.11 17.56
CA GLY A 29 12.17 -4.48 16.78
C GLY A 29 12.35 -4.99 15.34
N GLN A 30 11.43 -5.78 14.81
CA GLN A 30 11.48 -6.30 13.43
C GLN A 30 10.83 -5.33 12.47
N TYR A 31 11.54 -4.27 12.08
CA TYR A 31 10.98 -3.17 11.29
C TYR A 31 10.88 -3.45 9.79
N ILE A 32 11.77 -4.29 9.25
CA ILE A 32 11.80 -4.61 7.82
C ILE A 32 11.09 -5.93 7.58
N LEU A 33 10.02 -5.90 6.79
CA LEU A 33 9.18 -7.06 6.47
C LEU A 33 8.75 -7.85 7.71
N GLY A 34 8.43 -7.13 8.78
CA GLY A 34 8.03 -7.70 10.07
C GLY A 34 6.71 -8.47 10.01
N PRO A 35 6.30 -9.06 11.14
CA PRO A 35 5.09 -9.87 11.21
C PRO A 35 3.82 -9.08 10.84
N GLU A 36 3.78 -7.76 11.10
CA GLU A 36 2.65 -6.89 10.77
C GLU A 36 2.44 -6.76 9.26
N VAL A 37 3.52 -6.73 8.48
CA VAL A 37 3.45 -6.70 7.01
C VAL A 37 2.79 -7.96 6.49
N LYS A 38 3.22 -9.13 6.97
CA LYS A 38 2.63 -10.42 6.60
C LYS A 38 1.16 -10.53 7.02
N GLU A 39 0.82 -10.02 8.20
CA GLU A 39 -0.55 -9.96 8.69
C GLU A 39 -1.42 -9.08 7.78
N LEU A 40 -0.91 -7.90 7.36
CA LEU A 40 -1.59 -6.99 6.44
C LEU A 40 -1.84 -7.65 5.08
N GLU A 41 -0.81 -8.26 4.49
CA GLU A 41 -0.91 -8.96 3.20
C GLU A 41 -1.99 -10.06 3.26
N LYS A 42 -2.01 -10.85 4.33
CA LYS A 42 -3.03 -11.89 4.54
C LYS A 42 -4.43 -11.30 4.69
N LYS A 43 -4.60 -10.25 5.47
CA LYS A 43 -5.90 -9.58 5.66
C LYS A 43 -6.40 -8.95 4.36
N LEU A 44 -5.53 -8.32 3.60
CA LEU A 44 -5.88 -7.73 2.30
C LEU A 44 -6.24 -8.82 1.28
N SER A 45 -5.53 -9.95 1.25
CA SER A 45 -5.88 -11.09 0.42
C SER A 45 -7.31 -11.57 0.70
N ILE A 46 -7.67 -11.73 1.97
CA ILE A 46 -9.03 -12.15 2.37
C ILE A 46 -10.06 -11.09 1.99
N TYR A 47 -9.76 -9.82 2.26
CA TYR A 47 -10.68 -8.70 2.02
C TYR A 47 -10.96 -8.47 0.54
N THR A 48 -9.95 -8.56 -0.32
CA THR A 48 -10.05 -8.31 -1.75
C THR A 48 -10.38 -9.56 -2.58
N GLY A 49 -10.19 -10.76 -2.01
CA GLY A 49 -10.25 -12.01 -2.75
C GLY A 49 -9.03 -12.28 -3.63
N ALA A 50 -8.01 -11.43 -3.60
CA ALA A 50 -6.77 -11.61 -4.36
C ALA A 50 -5.99 -12.82 -3.81
N LYS A 51 -5.52 -13.69 -4.71
CA LYS A 51 -4.75 -14.88 -4.33
C LYS A 51 -3.41 -14.53 -3.68
N TYR A 52 -2.79 -13.45 -4.15
CA TYR A 52 -1.51 -12.96 -3.65
C TYR A 52 -1.60 -11.46 -3.39
N VAL A 53 -0.99 -11.01 -2.32
CA VAL A 53 -0.81 -9.61 -1.97
C VAL A 53 0.64 -9.41 -1.57
N LEU A 54 1.27 -8.39 -2.08
CA LEU A 54 2.66 -8.02 -1.79
C LEU A 54 2.72 -6.55 -1.41
N CYS A 55 3.27 -6.25 -0.24
CA CYS A 55 3.56 -4.88 0.16
C CYS A 55 4.86 -4.40 -0.50
N CYS A 56 4.88 -3.14 -0.89
CA CYS A 56 6.05 -2.46 -1.44
C CYS A 56 6.19 -1.06 -0.81
N SER A 57 7.28 -0.36 -1.14
CA SER A 57 7.64 0.90 -0.47
C SER A 57 6.74 2.08 -0.85
N SER A 58 6.14 2.07 -2.04
CA SER A 58 5.31 3.17 -2.54
C SER A 58 4.34 2.72 -3.64
N GLY A 59 3.37 3.59 -3.95
CA GLY A 59 2.49 3.37 -5.11
C GLY A 59 3.23 3.36 -6.44
N THR A 60 4.29 4.15 -6.58
CA THR A 60 5.17 4.15 -7.76
C THR A 60 5.84 2.79 -7.94
N ASP A 61 6.40 2.24 -6.87
CA ASP A 61 7.01 0.91 -6.89
C ASP A 61 5.97 -0.18 -7.18
N ALA A 62 4.74 -0.04 -6.69
CA ALA A 62 3.66 -0.97 -7.00
C ALA A 62 3.37 -1.03 -8.50
N LEU A 63 3.31 0.12 -9.16
CA LEU A 63 3.14 0.19 -10.62
C LEU A 63 4.33 -0.44 -11.35
N LEU A 64 5.56 -0.09 -10.95
CA LEU A 64 6.77 -0.65 -11.53
C LEU A 64 6.83 -2.18 -11.39
N LEU A 65 6.54 -2.71 -10.20
CA LEU A 65 6.52 -4.15 -9.95
C LEU A 65 5.47 -4.87 -10.82
N ALA A 66 4.30 -4.24 -11.01
CA ALA A 66 3.26 -4.80 -11.88
C ALA A 66 3.74 -4.89 -13.33
N LEU A 67 4.38 -3.83 -13.86
CA LEU A 67 4.92 -3.83 -15.23
C LEU A 67 6.05 -4.83 -15.40
N LEU A 68 6.97 -4.93 -14.43
CA LEU A 68 8.02 -5.94 -14.42
C LEU A 68 7.45 -7.37 -14.42
N GLY A 69 6.38 -7.59 -13.65
CA GLY A 69 5.67 -8.87 -13.60
C GLY A 69 5.04 -9.26 -14.93
N LEU A 70 4.57 -8.28 -15.72
CA LEU A 70 4.04 -8.48 -17.07
C LEU A 70 5.12 -8.80 -18.11
N LYS A 71 6.40 -8.53 -17.80
CA LYS A 71 7.55 -8.80 -18.69
C LYS A 71 7.39 -8.14 -20.06
N LEU A 72 6.96 -6.89 -20.07
CA LEU A 72 6.77 -6.11 -21.29
C LEU A 72 8.06 -6.05 -22.13
N LYS A 73 7.92 -6.13 -23.45
CA LYS A 73 9.03 -6.07 -24.40
C LYS A 73 9.13 -4.66 -24.99
N ALA A 74 10.31 -4.32 -25.48
CA ALA A 74 10.50 -3.09 -26.23
C ALA A 74 9.55 -3.03 -27.43
N GLY A 75 8.84 -1.92 -27.56
CA GLY A 75 7.83 -1.71 -28.61
C GLY A 75 6.38 -2.04 -28.18
N GLU A 76 6.16 -2.65 -27.03
CA GLU A 76 4.81 -2.80 -26.48
C GLU A 76 4.36 -1.50 -25.80
N GLY A 77 3.12 -1.11 -26.00
CA GLY A 77 2.55 0.12 -25.47
C GLY A 77 1.71 -0.15 -24.21
N VAL A 78 1.70 0.83 -23.30
CA VAL A 78 0.85 0.85 -22.11
C VAL A 78 -0.10 2.05 -22.19
N ILE A 79 -1.38 1.83 -21.97
CA ILE A 79 -2.38 2.90 -21.97
C ILE A 79 -2.46 3.49 -20.56
N VAL A 80 -2.25 4.80 -20.44
CA VAL A 80 -2.26 5.54 -19.18
C VAL A 80 -3.28 6.67 -19.25
N PRO A 81 -4.13 6.87 -18.21
CA PRO A 81 -5.03 8.01 -18.14
C PRO A 81 -4.25 9.34 -18.10
N ALA A 82 -4.69 10.33 -18.86
CA ALA A 82 -4.05 11.65 -18.85
C ALA A 82 -4.27 12.40 -17.51
N PHE A 83 -5.39 12.13 -16.83
CA PHE A 83 -5.71 12.69 -15.51
C PHE A 83 -5.24 11.74 -14.41
N SER A 84 -3.93 11.72 -14.16
CA SER A 84 -3.27 10.89 -13.16
C SER A 84 -1.96 11.54 -12.69
N PHE A 85 -1.33 10.96 -11.66
CA PHE A 85 -0.02 11.39 -11.21
C PHE A 85 1.08 10.95 -12.21
N ALA A 86 2.14 11.75 -12.32
CA ALA A 86 3.22 11.55 -13.31
C ALA A 86 3.87 10.14 -13.24
N SER A 87 3.94 9.55 -12.05
CA SER A 87 4.51 8.20 -11.87
C SER A 87 3.86 7.13 -12.74
N SER A 88 2.58 7.32 -13.12
CA SER A 88 1.88 6.40 -14.02
C SER A 88 2.55 6.27 -15.40
N ALA A 89 3.24 7.32 -15.85
CA ALA A 89 4.02 7.33 -17.09
C ALA A 89 5.52 7.11 -16.87
N GLU A 90 6.05 7.55 -15.73
CA GLU A 90 7.50 7.47 -15.43
C GLU A 90 8.00 6.04 -15.21
N VAL A 91 7.13 5.11 -14.81
CA VAL A 91 7.49 3.71 -14.55
C VAL A 91 7.55 2.86 -15.83
N MET A 92 7.19 3.43 -16.97
CA MET A 92 7.27 2.78 -18.28
C MET A 92 8.62 3.03 -18.94
#